data_8b537e095261b4f9fbcd3dd69c80a7d6
#
_entry.id   8b537e095261b4f9fbcd3dd69c80a7d6
#
_cell.length_a   1.000
_cell.length_b   1.000
_cell.length_c   1.000
_cell.angle_alpha   90.00
_cell.angle_beta   90.00
_cell.angle_gamma   90.00
#
_symmetry.space_group_name_H-M   'P 1'
#
loop_
_entity.id
_entity.type
_entity.pdbx_description
1 polymer ?
#
loop_
_entity_poly.entity_id
_entity_poly.type
_entity_poly.pdbx_seq_one_letter_code
_entity_poly.pdbx_strand_id
1 'polypeptide(L)'
;YTTLFRSYAMHGRLDVLNAMFTATSATCVTGLVVRDTWTQFTWFGQAVVLLLIQVGGLGLVTLTSFFALAMRRRMGFRDLRLLGESVSADGYDQAKNVLKIVVGLAAMFEGIGVLLLLFAFVPQFGPEGVWISVFTAISAFCNAGFDLFGRFGAYSSLVPYVNNYYVQAVIIFMIISGGL
;
A
#
# COMPACT_ATOMS: atom_id res chain seq x y z
N TYR A 1 -9.21 -19.29 -19.07
CA TYR A 1 -9.12 -18.79 -17.70
C TYR A 1 -8.65 -17.32 -17.66
N THR A 2 -7.71 -16.90 -18.50
CA THR A 2 -7.19 -15.52 -18.54
C THR A 2 -8.22 -14.48 -19.03
N THR A 3 -9.14 -14.85 -19.90
CA THR A 3 -10.17 -13.94 -20.44
C THR A 3 -11.27 -13.63 -19.44
N LEU A 4 -11.67 -14.59 -18.61
CA LEU A 4 -12.66 -14.35 -17.53
C LEU A 4 -12.10 -13.43 -16.44
N PHE A 5 -10.87 -13.65 -16.01
CA PHE A 5 -10.20 -12.78 -15.03
C PHE A 5 -10.07 -11.34 -15.55
N ARG A 6 -9.84 -11.17 -16.84
CA ARG A 6 -9.79 -9.86 -17.52
C ARG A 6 -11.12 -9.11 -17.44
N SER A 7 -12.24 -9.80 -17.68
CA SER A 7 -13.58 -9.16 -17.71
C SER A 7 -14.08 -8.79 -16.31
N TYR A 8 -13.62 -9.50 -15.27
CA TYR A 8 -13.98 -9.19 -13.89
C TYR A 8 -13.15 -8.08 -13.25
N ALA A 9 -11.93 -7.84 -13.73
CA ALA A 9 -11.02 -6.88 -13.10
C ALA A 9 -11.07 -5.47 -13.69
N MET A 10 -11.49 -5.32 -14.97
CA MET A 10 -11.51 -4.02 -15.66
C MET A 10 -12.74 -3.83 -16.52
N HIS A 11 -13.16 -2.57 -16.66
CA HIS A 11 -14.17 -2.15 -17.63
C HIS A 11 -13.53 -1.96 -19.01
N GLY A 12 -13.78 -2.87 -19.94
CA GLY A 12 -13.32 -2.78 -21.33
C GLY A 12 -12.18 -3.72 -21.72
N ARG A 13 -11.55 -3.48 -22.89
CA ARG A 13 -10.42 -4.28 -23.36
C ARG A 13 -9.18 -4.04 -22.52
N LEU A 14 -8.73 -5.08 -21.84
CA LEU A 14 -7.50 -5.07 -21.09
C LEU A 14 -6.32 -5.24 -22.05
N ASP A 15 -5.52 -4.21 -22.18
CA ASP A 15 -4.19 -4.34 -22.75
C ASP A 15 -3.27 -4.97 -21.68
N VAL A 16 -2.67 -6.10 -22.03
CA VAL A 16 -1.79 -6.87 -21.13
C VAL A 16 -0.65 -5.98 -20.60
N LEU A 17 -0.13 -5.11 -21.47
CA LEU A 17 0.96 -4.20 -21.12
C LEU A 17 0.53 -3.21 -20.01
N ASN A 18 -0.66 -2.62 -20.13
CA ASN A 18 -1.20 -1.70 -19.12
C ASN A 18 -1.48 -2.42 -17.80
N ALA A 19 -1.95 -3.66 -17.84
CA ALA A 19 -2.17 -4.47 -16.63
C ALA A 19 -0.85 -4.80 -15.93
N MET A 20 0.18 -5.22 -16.69
CA MET A 20 1.51 -5.48 -16.16
C MET A 20 2.14 -4.20 -15.58
N PHE A 21 2.02 -3.07 -16.27
CA PHE A 21 2.50 -1.79 -15.78
C PHE A 21 1.85 -1.41 -14.46
N THR A 22 0.51 -1.48 -14.37
CA THR A 22 -0.22 -1.15 -13.15
C THR A 22 0.13 -2.09 -12.00
N ALA A 23 0.24 -3.41 -12.26
CA ALA A 23 0.64 -4.39 -11.25
C ALA A 23 2.08 -4.12 -10.74
N THR A 24 3.00 -3.83 -11.65
CA THR A 24 4.39 -3.47 -11.28
C THR A 24 4.43 -2.18 -10.49
N SER A 25 3.71 -1.13 -10.93
CA SER A 25 3.62 0.15 -10.23
C SER A 25 3.03 0.00 -8.83
N ALA A 26 1.98 -0.80 -8.66
CA ALA A 26 1.37 -1.08 -7.37
C ALA A 26 2.33 -1.85 -6.44
N THR A 27 2.98 -2.90 -6.95
CA THR A 27 3.92 -3.72 -6.14
C THR A 27 5.21 -2.98 -5.81
N CYS A 28 5.73 -2.17 -6.72
CA CYS A 28 6.92 -1.35 -6.47
C CYS A 28 6.59 -0.02 -5.76
N VAL A 29 5.31 0.23 -5.47
CA VAL A 29 4.86 1.44 -4.75
C VAL A 29 5.32 2.73 -5.45
N THR A 30 5.28 2.75 -6.79
CA THR A 30 5.79 3.89 -7.57
C THR A 30 4.75 4.99 -7.82
N GLY A 31 3.45 4.66 -7.74
CA GLY A 31 2.36 5.61 -7.94
C GLY A 31 2.12 6.05 -9.37
N LEU A 32 2.77 5.42 -10.34
CA LEU A 32 2.56 5.73 -11.75
C LEU A 32 1.30 5.04 -12.26
N VAL A 33 0.38 5.83 -12.82
CA VAL A 33 -0.93 5.36 -13.26
C VAL A 33 -1.10 5.61 -14.75
N VAL A 34 -1.21 4.53 -15.54
CA VAL A 34 -1.53 4.61 -16.98
C VAL A 34 -3.04 4.59 -17.22
N ARG A 35 -3.78 3.97 -16.32
CA ARG A 35 -5.23 3.86 -16.34
C ARG A 35 -5.79 4.28 -15.00
N ASP A 36 -6.77 5.16 -15.01
CA ASP A 36 -7.45 5.63 -13.80
C ASP A 36 -8.06 4.46 -13.02
N THR A 37 -7.77 4.39 -11.71
CA THR A 37 -8.12 3.24 -10.88
C THR A 37 -9.62 3.13 -10.65
N TRP A 38 -10.34 4.27 -10.57
CA TRP A 38 -11.78 4.27 -10.36
C TRP A 38 -12.54 3.90 -11.62
N THR A 39 -12.23 4.53 -12.75
CA THR A 39 -13.02 4.40 -13.98
C THR A 39 -12.72 3.13 -14.76
N GLN A 40 -11.52 2.59 -14.67
CA GLN A 40 -11.09 1.45 -15.49
C GLN A 40 -11.13 0.12 -14.74
N PHE A 41 -10.93 0.12 -13.40
CA PHE A 41 -10.91 -1.12 -12.63
C PHE A 41 -12.25 -1.34 -11.93
N THR A 42 -12.75 -2.58 -12.02
CA THR A 42 -13.89 -3.03 -11.22
C THR A 42 -13.50 -3.08 -9.74
N TRP A 43 -14.48 -3.21 -8.87
CA TRP A 43 -14.24 -3.35 -7.43
C TRP A 43 -13.25 -4.47 -7.09
N PHE A 44 -13.34 -5.58 -7.83
CA PHE A 44 -12.39 -6.68 -7.71
C PHE A 44 -10.98 -6.29 -8.17
N GLY A 45 -10.86 -5.57 -9.29
CA GLY A 45 -9.58 -5.06 -9.79
C GLY A 45 -8.93 -4.09 -8.81
N GLN A 46 -9.72 -3.20 -8.22
CA GLN A 46 -9.26 -2.27 -7.17
C GLN A 46 -8.75 -3.03 -5.93
N ALA A 47 -9.46 -4.10 -5.50
CA ALA A 47 -9.01 -4.94 -4.39
C ALA A 47 -7.69 -5.65 -4.69
N VAL A 48 -7.50 -6.14 -5.92
CA VAL A 48 -6.21 -6.73 -6.35
C VAL A 48 -5.08 -5.69 -6.32
N VAL A 49 -5.33 -4.49 -6.85
CA VAL A 49 -4.35 -3.39 -6.79
C VAL A 49 -3.99 -3.05 -5.34
N LEU A 50 -4.99 -2.97 -4.45
CA LEU A 50 -4.79 -2.71 -3.03
C LEU A 50 -3.93 -3.79 -2.36
N LEU A 51 -4.17 -5.07 -2.66
CA LEU A 51 -3.35 -6.17 -2.16
C LEU A 51 -1.90 -6.10 -2.66
N LEU A 52 -1.70 -5.74 -3.92
CA LEU A 52 -0.35 -5.54 -4.47
C LEU A 52 0.38 -4.38 -3.77
N ILE A 53 -0.31 -3.27 -3.51
CA ILE A 53 0.22 -2.13 -2.75
C ILE A 53 0.61 -2.59 -1.33
N GLN A 54 -0.25 -3.35 -0.65
CA GLN A 54 0.01 -3.83 0.70
C GLN A 54 1.23 -4.75 0.76
N VAL A 55 1.33 -5.70 -0.17
CA VAL A 55 2.48 -6.61 -0.27
C VAL A 55 3.76 -5.84 -0.60
N GLY A 56 3.69 -4.87 -1.52
CA GLY A 56 4.83 -4.05 -1.92
C GLY A 56 5.30 -3.12 -0.81
N GLY A 57 4.38 -2.40 -0.17
CA GLY A 57 4.67 -1.46 0.92
C GLY A 57 5.27 -2.16 2.13
N LEU A 58 4.64 -3.24 2.59
CA LEU A 58 5.17 -4.02 3.71
C LEU A 58 6.52 -4.70 3.38
N GLY A 59 6.71 -5.13 2.14
CA GLY A 59 7.96 -5.72 1.68
C GLY A 59 9.14 -4.75 1.79
N LEU A 60 8.96 -3.51 1.36
CA LEU A 60 9.99 -2.47 1.44
C LEU A 60 10.31 -2.10 2.91
N VAL A 61 9.28 -1.88 3.73
CA VAL A 61 9.44 -1.56 5.16
C VAL A 61 10.13 -2.71 5.91
N THR A 62 9.75 -3.94 5.61
CA THR A 62 10.39 -5.13 6.22
C THR A 62 11.86 -5.23 5.85
N LEU A 63 12.19 -4.98 4.58
CA LEU A 63 13.57 -5.02 4.09
C LEU A 63 14.42 -3.92 4.72
N THR A 64 13.92 -2.67 4.75
CA THR A 64 14.63 -1.54 5.37
C THR A 64 14.80 -1.73 6.86
N SER A 65 13.80 -2.24 7.57
CA SER A 65 13.88 -2.56 9.00
C SER A 65 14.91 -3.66 9.29
N PHE A 66 14.98 -4.68 8.44
CA PHE A 66 15.99 -5.73 8.54
C PHE A 66 17.41 -5.16 8.36
N PHE A 67 17.64 -4.33 7.35
CA PHE A 67 18.94 -3.68 7.14
C PHE A 67 19.30 -2.72 8.29
N ALA A 68 18.34 -1.93 8.77
CA ALA A 68 18.56 -1.04 9.91
C ALA A 68 18.94 -1.81 11.19
N LEU A 69 18.28 -2.94 11.44
CA LEU A 69 18.59 -3.81 12.57
C LEU A 69 19.98 -4.46 12.45
N ALA A 70 20.33 -4.94 11.24
CA ALA A 70 21.65 -5.51 10.95
C ALA A 70 22.77 -4.47 11.10
N MET A 71 22.55 -3.23 10.65
CA MET A 71 23.52 -2.13 10.80
C MET A 71 23.66 -1.65 12.25
N ARG A 72 22.56 -1.64 13.03
CA ARG A 72 22.58 -1.20 14.44
C ARG A 72 23.33 -2.17 15.34
N ARG A 73 23.30 -3.46 15.08
CA ARG A 73 24.27 -4.42 15.59
C ARG A 73 25.56 -4.17 14.81
N ARG A 74 26.52 -3.49 15.37
CA ARG A 74 27.88 -3.37 14.81
C ARG A 74 28.50 -4.77 14.67
N MET A 75 28.01 -5.55 13.72
CA MET A 75 28.53 -6.87 13.40
C MET A 75 29.81 -6.67 12.61
N GLY A 76 30.91 -6.99 13.23
CA GLY A 76 32.18 -7.13 12.53
C GLY A 76 32.04 -8.20 11.43
N PHE A 77 32.76 -8.04 10.32
CA PHE A 77 32.79 -9.03 9.23
C PHE A 77 33.12 -10.48 9.68
N ARG A 78 33.65 -10.65 10.87
CA ARG A 78 33.93 -11.98 11.50
C ARG A 78 32.63 -12.65 11.99
N ASP A 79 31.63 -11.88 12.46
CA ASP A 79 30.37 -12.42 12.96
C ASP A 79 29.44 -12.86 11.82
N LEU A 80 29.54 -12.24 10.64
CA LEU A 80 28.80 -12.66 9.43
C LEU A 80 29.18 -14.07 8.96
N ARG A 81 30.43 -14.51 9.20
CA ARG A 81 30.90 -15.86 8.83
C ARG A 81 30.43 -16.95 9.82
N LEU A 82 30.27 -16.57 11.09
CA LEU A 82 29.72 -17.45 12.13
C LEU A 82 28.19 -17.55 12.06
N LEU A 83 27.52 -16.52 11.53
CA LEU A 83 26.07 -16.56 11.29
C LEU A 83 25.68 -17.49 10.13
N GLY A 84 26.58 -17.77 9.20
CA GLY A 84 26.36 -18.75 8.13
C GLY A 84 26.15 -20.18 8.64
N GLU A 85 26.67 -20.49 9.80
CA GLU A 85 26.54 -21.82 10.41
C GLU A 85 25.49 -21.91 11.52
N SER A 86 25.13 -20.79 12.17
CA SER A 86 24.16 -20.76 13.28
C SER A 86 22.77 -20.20 12.93
N VAL A 87 22.50 -19.88 11.66
CA VAL A 87 21.23 -19.30 11.17
C VAL A 87 20.06 -20.32 11.13
N SER A 88 20.18 -21.49 11.75
CA SER A 88 19.14 -22.51 11.55
C SER A 88 17.92 -22.46 12.44
N ALA A 89 17.88 -21.75 13.57
CA ALA A 89 16.65 -21.65 14.38
C ALA A 89 16.40 -20.27 14.97
N ASP A 90 17.37 -19.69 15.67
CA ASP A 90 17.18 -18.41 16.38
C ASP A 90 17.00 -17.19 15.45
N GLY A 91 17.65 -17.19 14.29
CA GLY A 91 17.51 -16.12 13.30
C GLY A 91 16.12 -16.08 12.64
N TYR A 92 15.52 -17.24 12.40
CA TYR A 92 14.18 -17.34 11.83
C TYR A 92 13.10 -16.83 12.79
N ASP A 93 13.20 -17.19 14.06
CA ASP A 93 12.25 -16.75 15.09
C ASP A 93 12.36 -15.24 15.38
N GLN A 94 13.58 -14.69 15.34
CA GLN A 94 13.76 -13.23 15.45
C GLN A 94 13.17 -12.50 14.24
N ALA A 95 13.41 -12.96 13.01
CA ALA A 95 12.85 -12.37 11.80
C ALA A 95 11.32 -12.45 11.79
N LYS A 96 10.74 -13.56 12.23
CA LYS A 96 9.29 -13.75 12.36
C LYS A 96 8.68 -12.80 13.39
N ASN A 97 9.35 -12.57 14.51
CA ASN A 97 8.87 -11.63 15.52
C ASN A 97 8.94 -10.18 15.03
N VAL A 98 10.00 -9.78 14.34
CA VAL A 98 10.11 -8.46 13.72
C VAL A 98 9.00 -8.28 12.68
N LEU A 99 8.78 -9.27 11.80
CA LEU A 99 7.71 -9.21 10.81
C LEU A 99 6.33 -9.07 11.46
N LYS A 100 6.03 -9.79 12.54
CA LYS A 100 4.76 -9.65 13.27
C LYS A 100 4.58 -8.25 13.83
N ILE A 101 5.64 -7.65 14.39
CA ILE A 101 5.59 -6.31 14.95
C ILE A 101 5.35 -5.28 13.82
N VAL A 102 6.08 -5.38 12.70
CA VAL A 102 5.93 -4.48 11.56
C VAL A 102 4.52 -4.55 10.97
N VAL A 103 4.02 -5.77 10.70
CA VAL A 103 2.66 -5.96 10.17
C VAL A 103 1.60 -5.47 11.18
N GLY A 104 1.80 -5.73 12.47
CA GLY A 104 0.89 -5.26 13.52
C GLY A 104 0.84 -3.75 13.64
N LEU A 105 1.99 -3.07 13.58
CA LEU A 105 2.08 -1.61 13.57
C LEU A 105 1.45 -1.02 12.32
N ALA A 106 1.74 -1.58 11.13
CA ALA A 106 1.13 -1.14 9.89
C ALA A 106 -0.40 -1.24 9.95
N ALA A 107 -0.94 -2.40 10.34
CA ALA A 107 -2.38 -2.60 10.48
C ALA A 107 -3.02 -1.63 11.51
N MET A 108 -2.31 -1.30 12.58
CA MET A 108 -2.77 -0.32 13.57
C MET A 108 -2.85 1.08 12.97
N PHE A 109 -1.80 1.56 12.31
CA PHE A 109 -1.78 2.88 11.68
C PHE A 109 -2.79 2.97 10.54
N GLU A 110 -2.85 1.96 9.68
CA GLU A 110 -3.85 1.87 8.60
C GLU A 110 -5.28 1.90 9.17
N GLY A 111 -5.55 1.15 10.23
CA GLY A 111 -6.85 1.16 10.90
C GLY A 111 -7.22 2.54 11.45
N ILE A 112 -6.27 3.25 12.08
CA ILE A 112 -6.47 4.63 12.55
C ILE A 112 -6.77 5.55 11.35
N GLY A 113 -5.98 5.45 10.26
CA GLY A 113 -6.20 6.22 9.04
C GLY A 113 -7.57 5.98 8.41
N VAL A 114 -7.99 4.71 8.33
CA VAL A 114 -9.34 4.35 7.85
C VAL A 114 -10.41 5.02 8.71
N LEU A 115 -10.33 4.90 10.04
CA LEU A 115 -11.31 5.50 10.95
C LEU A 115 -11.39 7.01 10.78
N LEU A 116 -10.27 7.70 10.67
CA LEU A 116 -10.24 9.14 10.45
C LEU A 116 -10.85 9.53 9.09
N LEU A 117 -10.53 8.81 8.01
CA LEU A 117 -11.06 9.09 6.69
C LEU A 117 -12.54 8.73 6.54
N LEU A 118 -13.06 7.77 7.32
CA LEU A 118 -14.50 7.46 7.36
C LEU A 118 -15.33 8.68 7.73
N PHE A 119 -14.89 9.50 8.68
CA PHE A 119 -15.60 10.73 9.07
C PHE A 119 -15.69 11.76 7.94
N ALA A 120 -14.73 11.75 7.00
CA ALA A 120 -14.75 12.65 5.86
C ALA A 120 -15.53 12.07 4.66
N PHE A 121 -15.32 10.79 4.34
CA PHE A 121 -15.79 10.21 3.08
C PHE A 121 -17.18 9.56 3.19
N VAL A 122 -17.54 8.99 4.35
CA VAL A 122 -18.88 8.39 4.50
C VAL A 122 -20.02 9.41 4.40
N PRO A 123 -19.94 10.60 5.01
CA PRO A 123 -20.98 11.61 4.82
C PRO A 123 -21.11 12.09 3.37
N GLN A 124 -20.03 12.03 2.59
CA GLN A 124 -19.98 12.52 1.21
C GLN A 124 -20.39 11.46 0.18
N PHE A 125 -19.99 10.19 0.39
CA PHE A 125 -20.14 9.11 -0.59
C PHE A 125 -21.04 7.96 -0.11
N GLY A 126 -21.58 8.05 1.10
CA GLY A 126 -22.37 6.97 1.68
C GLY A 126 -21.55 5.68 1.86
N PRO A 127 -22.13 4.50 1.55
CA PRO A 127 -21.45 3.21 1.73
C PRO A 127 -20.15 3.06 0.93
N GLU A 128 -20.07 3.70 -0.26
CA GLU A 128 -18.84 3.69 -1.07
C GLU A 128 -17.69 4.42 -0.37
N GLY A 129 -18.01 5.40 0.50
CA GLY A 129 -17.02 6.11 1.29
C GLY A 129 -16.20 5.21 2.20
N VAL A 130 -16.74 4.06 2.62
CA VAL A 130 -15.99 3.06 3.40
C VAL A 130 -14.85 2.48 2.57
N TRP A 131 -15.15 2.07 1.32
CA TRP A 131 -14.14 1.51 0.43
C TRP A 131 -13.08 2.54 0.06
N ILE A 132 -13.51 3.77 -0.26
CA ILE A 132 -12.59 4.88 -0.55
C ILE A 132 -11.68 5.17 0.64
N SER A 133 -12.20 5.14 1.88
CA SER A 133 -11.41 5.35 3.10
C SER A 133 -10.35 4.27 3.29
N VAL A 134 -10.73 3.00 3.12
CA VAL A 134 -9.79 1.86 3.24
C VAL A 134 -8.71 1.97 2.18
N PHE A 135 -9.10 2.17 0.92
CA PHE A 135 -8.15 2.26 -0.18
C PHE A 135 -7.18 3.43 -0.01
N THR A 136 -7.71 4.62 0.33
CA THR A 136 -6.88 5.82 0.49
C THR A 136 -5.95 5.72 1.69
N ALA A 137 -6.40 5.16 2.84
CA ALA A 137 -5.56 4.98 4.01
C ALA A 137 -4.36 4.06 3.72
N ILE A 138 -4.60 2.89 3.14
CA ILE A 138 -3.55 1.93 2.80
C ILE A 138 -2.61 2.52 1.74
N SER A 139 -3.15 3.14 0.69
CA SER A 139 -2.35 3.78 -0.36
C SER A 139 -1.46 4.90 0.19
N ALA A 140 -1.99 5.72 1.11
CA ALA A 140 -1.24 6.79 1.74
C ALA A 140 -0.17 6.25 2.70
N PHE A 141 -0.49 5.26 3.54
CA PHE A 141 0.48 4.66 4.45
C PHE A 141 1.62 3.95 3.70
N CYS A 142 1.31 3.18 2.68
CA CYS A 142 2.32 2.54 1.83
C CYS A 142 3.05 3.53 0.89
N ASN A 143 2.69 4.82 0.87
CA ASN A 143 3.22 5.83 -0.07
C ASN A 143 3.00 5.45 -1.54
N ALA A 144 1.91 4.74 -1.85
CA ALA A 144 1.70 4.13 -3.16
C ALA A 144 1.18 5.11 -4.22
N GLY A 145 0.48 6.18 -3.81
CA GLY A 145 -0.01 7.22 -4.72
C GLY A 145 -1.19 6.82 -5.62
N PHE A 146 -1.79 5.64 -5.40
CA PHE A 146 -3.03 5.24 -6.05
C PHE A 146 -4.24 5.81 -5.31
N ASP A 147 -5.28 6.20 -6.06
CA ASP A 147 -6.51 6.78 -5.50
C ASP A 147 -7.76 6.28 -6.23
N LEU A 148 -8.93 6.59 -5.65
CA LEU A 148 -10.26 6.28 -6.20
C LEU A 148 -11.08 7.54 -6.49
N PHE A 149 -10.43 8.70 -6.66
CA PHE A 149 -11.10 9.98 -6.90
C PHE A 149 -11.39 10.26 -8.37
N GLY A 150 -11.11 9.33 -9.27
CA GLY A 150 -11.45 9.40 -10.69
C GLY A 150 -12.94 9.65 -10.99
N ARG A 151 -13.83 9.51 -9.99
CA ARG A 151 -15.24 9.90 -10.09
C ARG A 151 -15.47 11.41 -10.28
N PHE A 152 -14.53 12.25 -9.86
CA PHE A 152 -14.59 13.71 -10.08
C PHE A 152 -14.01 14.12 -11.43
N GLY A 153 -13.33 13.23 -12.09
CA GLY A 153 -12.64 13.37 -13.35
C GLY A 153 -11.46 12.40 -13.42
N ALA A 154 -11.21 11.81 -14.58
CA ALA A 154 -10.09 10.87 -14.72
C ALA A 154 -8.78 11.52 -14.25
N TYR A 155 -8.02 10.82 -13.43
CA TYR A 155 -6.75 11.27 -12.85
C TYR A 155 -6.85 12.52 -11.94
N SER A 156 -8.04 12.79 -11.36
CA SER A 156 -8.24 13.97 -10.50
C SER A 156 -7.48 13.90 -9.19
N SER A 157 -7.14 12.71 -8.73
CA SER A 157 -6.43 12.47 -7.47
C SER A 157 -7.07 13.26 -6.30
N LEU A 158 -6.28 13.85 -5.42
CA LEU A 158 -6.74 14.64 -4.26
C LEU A 158 -7.06 16.10 -4.58
N VAL A 159 -7.06 16.52 -5.85
CA VAL A 159 -7.36 17.90 -6.24
C VAL A 159 -8.70 18.41 -5.70
N PRO A 160 -9.80 17.62 -5.67
CA PRO A 160 -11.06 18.06 -5.09
C PRO A 160 -10.99 18.39 -3.59
N TYR A 161 -9.98 17.88 -2.89
CA TYR A 161 -9.76 18.07 -1.44
C TYR A 161 -8.67 19.09 -1.11
N VAL A 162 -8.23 19.90 -2.08
CA VAL A 162 -7.18 20.92 -1.88
C VAL A 162 -7.55 21.94 -0.80
N ASN A 163 -8.82 22.22 -0.57
CA ASN A 163 -9.29 23.14 0.47
C ASN A 163 -9.78 22.41 1.74
N ASN A 164 -9.71 21.08 1.79
CA ASN A 164 -10.11 20.31 2.95
C ASN A 164 -8.88 19.96 3.81
N TYR A 165 -8.54 20.87 4.73
CA TYR A 165 -7.37 20.71 5.62
C TYR A 165 -7.42 19.46 6.48
N TYR A 166 -8.63 18.96 6.83
CA TYR A 166 -8.77 17.73 7.61
C TYR A 166 -8.27 16.51 6.83
N VAL A 167 -8.78 16.32 5.60
CA VAL A 167 -8.37 15.20 4.73
C VAL A 167 -6.88 15.27 4.44
N GLN A 168 -6.37 16.46 4.12
CA GLN A 168 -4.95 16.66 3.87
C GLN A 168 -4.09 16.30 5.10
N ALA A 169 -4.46 16.76 6.29
CA ALA A 169 -3.71 16.48 7.51
C ALA A 169 -3.67 14.97 7.81
N VAL A 170 -4.80 14.27 7.63
CA VAL A 170 -4.84 12.80 7.82
C VAL A 170 -3.94 12.10 6.81
N ILE A 171 -4.00 12.46 5.53
CA ILE A 171 -3.18 11.83 4.49
C ILE A 171 -1.69 12.11 4.71
N ILE A 172 -1.32 13.34 5.04
CA ILE A 172 0.07 13.70 5.38
C ILE A 172 0.57 12.89 6.58
N PHE A 173 -0.27 12.78 7.62
CA PHE A 173 0.05 11.95 8.78
C PHE A 173 0.30 10.49 8.39
N MET A 174 -0.54 9.91 7.52
CA MET A 174 -0.38 8.53 7.04
C MET A 174 0.90 8.36 6.23
N ILE A 175 1.21 9.29 5.31
CA ILE A 175 2.43 9.28 4.49
C ILE A 175 3.68 9.31 5.38
N ILE A 176 3.71 10.22 6.37
CA ILE A 176 4.86 10.33 7.29
C ILE A 176 4.98 9.06 8.14
N SER A 177 3.87 8.56 8.68
CA SER A 177 3.88 7.36 9.54
C SER A 177 4.33 6.10 8.80
N GLY A 178 4.01 5.98 7.50
CA GLY A 178 4.43 4.85 6.67
C GLY A 178 5.84 4.99 6.11
N GLY A 179 6.40 6.21 6.08
CA GLY A 179 7.77 6.48 5.62
C GLY A 179 8.85 6.42 6.72
N LEU A 180 8.45 6.34 8.00
CA LEU A 180 9.35 6.24 9.17
C LEU A 180 9.64 4.78 9.52
#